data_90e17a3290c7fdbceb1c696ce4f7bacd
#
_entry.id   90e17a3290c7fdbceb1c696ce4f7bacd
#
_cell.length_a   1.000
_cell.length_b   1.000
_cell.length_c   1.000
_cell.angle_alpha   90.00
_cell.angle_beta   90.00
_cell.angle_gamma   90.00
#
_symmetry.space_group_name_H-M   'P 1'
#
loop_
_entity.id
_entity.type
_entity.pdbx_description
1 polymer ?
#
loop_
_entity_poly.entity_id
_entity_poly.type
_entity_poly.pdbx_seq_one_letter_code
_entity_poly.pdbx_strand_id
1 'polypeptide(L)'
;MTNDKISIKLNQIGRRFNRDWIFRGVDHTFIQGETYAILGPNGSGKSTLLQVLNGSLSPSAGKITYFLGDKEIEAEDVFQHLSLAAPYMELIEEFTLNEMVDFHFQFKKYKDGMDKRGLITLLNLAHSENKLIRYFSSGMKQRLKLILAFCADTPMLMLDEPTSNLDTQGVDWYLSLVEQFAHNRLTIICSNQEHEYGFCKHQLSISDYKS
;
A
#
# COMPACT_ATOMS: atom_id res chain seq x y z
N MET A 1 -14.57 24.03 6.91
CA MET A 1 -13.62 23.08 6.33
C MET A 1 -14.29 21.73 6.46
N THR A 2 -14.76 21.15 5.38
CA THR A 2 -15.34 19.81 5.36
C THR A 2 -14.25 18.83 5.81
N ASN A 3 -14.56 18.00 6.79
CA ASN A 3 -13.61 17.03 7.34
C ASN A 3 -13.58 15.81 6.40
N ASP A 4 -13.04 16.00 5.19
CA ASP A 4 -13.01 15.00 4.11
C ASP A 4 -11.93 13.93 4.36
N LYS A 5 -11.81 13.49 5.62
CA LYS A 5 -10.88 12.41 5.98
C LYS A 5 -11.42 11.07 5.54
N ILE A 6 -10.52 10.26 4.96
CA ILE A 6 -10.86 8.89 4.61
C ILE A 6 -10.81 7.97 5.83
N SER A 7 -11.76 7.04 5.90
CA SER A 7 -11.74 5.96 6.88
C SER A 7 -12.28 4.66 6.30
N ILE A 8 -11.82 3.53 6.87
CA ILE A 8 -12.27 2.18 6.52
C ILE A 8 -12.81 1.55 7.80
N LYS A 9 -14.07 1.09 7.75
CA LYS A 9 -14.71 0.42 8.88
C LYS A 9 -14.94 -1.06 8.53
N LEU A 10 -14.40 -1.94 9.36
CA LEU A 10 -14.63 -3.37 9.34
C LEU A 10 -15.66 -3.75 10.40
N ASN A 11 -16.63 -4.55 10.00
CA ASN A 11 -17.62 -5.13 10.91
C ASN A 11 -17.67 -6.64 10.67
N GLN A 12 -17.16 -7.43 11.62
CA GLN A 12 -17.11 -8.88 11.62
C GLN A 12 -16.53 -9.47 10.32
N ILE A 13 -15.51 -8.82 9.77
CA ILE A 13 -14.88 -9.24 8.51
C ILE A 13 -14.23 -10.61 8.67
N GLY A 14 -14.53 -11.48 7.71
CA GLY A 14 -13.88 -12.76 7.57
C GLY A 14 -13.61 -13.09 6.11
N ARG A 15 -12.51 -13.81 5.87
CA ARG A 15 -12.17 -14.34 4.54
C ARG A 15 -11.80 -15.80 4.62
N ARG A 16 -12.39 -16.60 3.72
CA ARG A 16 -12.07 -18.01 3.52
C ARG A 16 -11.76 -18.29 2.06
N PHE A 17 -10.97 -19.32 1.83
CA PHE A 17 -10.82 -19.96 0.54
C PHE A 17 -11.37 -21.39 0.66
N ASN A 18 -12.31 -21.72 -0.19
CA ASN A 18 -13.10 -22.96 -0.08
C ASN A 18 -13.73 -23.09 1.33
N ARG A 19 -13.25 -24.04 2.15
CA ARG A 19 -13.74 -24.31 3.51
C ARG A 19 -12.83 -23.74 4.60
N ASP A 20 -11.63 -23.28 4.24
CA ASP A 20 -10.61 -22.88 5.21
C ASP A 20 -10.66 -21.38 5.46
N TRP A 21 -10.94 -20.98 6.68
CA TRP A 21 -10.89 -19.60 7.11
C TRP A 21 -9.45 -19.14 7.23
N ILE A 22 -9.14 -18.01 6.59
CA ILE A 22 -7.85 -17.34 6.75
C ILE A 22 -7.88 -16.48 8.01
N PHE A 23 -8.98 -15.76 8.20
CA PHE A 23 -9.32 -15.00 9.41
C PHE A 23 -10.83 -14.79 9.47
N ARG A 24 -11.34 -14.49 10.69
CA ARG A 24 -12.78 -14.29 10.91
C ARG A 24 -13.02 -13.32 12.08
N GLY A 25 -14.07 -12.52 11.96
CA GLY A 25 -14.56 -11.65 13.03
C GLY A 25 -13.69 -10.44 13.29
N VAL A 26 -13.04 -9.88 12.24
CA VAL A 26 -12.24 -8.67 12.38
C VAL A 26 -13.16 -7.46 12.49
N ASP A 27 -13.11 -6.78 13.63
CA ASP A 27 -13.72 -5.48 13.88
C ASP A 27 -12.62 -4.45 14.05
N HIS A 28 -12.56 -3.46 13.19
CA HIS A 28 -11.57 -2.39 13.29
C HIS A 28 -12.01 -1.15 12.51
N THR A 29 -11.47 0.01 12.88
CA THR A 29 -11.62 1.24 12.10
C THR A 29 -10.25 1.85 11.83
N PHE A 30 -9.93 2.02 10.55
CA PHE A 30 -8.72 2.69 10.08
C PHE A 30 -9.06 4.14 9.71
N ILE A 31 -8.23 5.10 10.12
CA ILE A 31 -8.53 6.54 10.01
C ILE A 31 -7.36 7.28 9.38
N GLN A 32 -7.62 8.21 8.47
CA GLN A 32 -6.60 9.06 7.85
C GLN A 32 -5.83 9.89 8.90
N GLY A 33 -4.51 9.96 8.70
CA GLY A 33 -3.56 10.61 9.61
C GLY A 33 -2.97 9.65 10.64
N GLU A 34 -3.44 8.40 10.65
CA GLU A 34 -2.92 7.34 11.50
C GLU A 34 -2.16 6.28 10.69
N THR A 35 -1.23 5.58 11.36
CA THR A 35 -0.38 4.54 10.78
C THR A 35 -0.64 3.21 11.48
N TYR A 36 -0.88 2.17 10.70
CA TYR A 36 -1.26 0.85 11.17
C TYR A 36 -0.30 -0.22 10.64
N ALA A 37 0.11 -1.13 11.50
CA ALA A 37 0.81 -2.35 11.11
C ALA A 37 -0.12 -3.56 11.25
N ILE A 38 -0.26 -4.35 10.20
CA ILE A 38 -0.90 -5.66 10.22
C ILE A 38 0.19 -6.69 10.35
N LEU A 39 0.22 -7.37 11.50
CA LEU A 39 1.29 -8.27 11.92
C LEU A 39 0.86 -9.73 11.85
N GLY A 40 1.84 -10.60 11.72
CA GLY A 40 1.67 -12.06 11.77
C GLY A 40 2.71 -12.79 10.92
N PRO A 41 2.92 -14.10 11.14
CA PRO A 41 3.89 -14.89 10.38
C PRO A 41 3.53 -14.97 8.89
N ASN A 42 4.48 -15.41 8.07
CA ASN A 42 4.22 -15.64 6.64
C ASN A 42 3.09 -16.67 6.48
N GLY A 43 2.19 -16.44 5.53
CA GLY A 43 0.99 -17.24 5.33
C GLY A 43 -0.13 -17.03 6.37
N SER A 44 -0.01 -16.04 7.26
CA SER A 44 -1.05 -15.77 8.27
C SER A 44 -2.30 -15.10 7.72
N GLY A 45 -2.23 -14.50 6.51
CA GLY A 45 -3.36 -13.80 5.90
C GLY A 45 -3.22 -12.26 5.88
N LYS A 46 -2.05 -11.69 6.21
CA LYS A 46 -1.80 -10.24 6.15
C LYS A 46 -2.14 -9.65 4.79
N SER A 47 -1.53 -10.19 3.72
CA SER A 47 -1.78 -9.76 2.34
C SER A 47 -3.23 -9.97 1.92
N THR A 48 -3.87 -11.04 2.42
CA THR A 48 -5.30 -11.29 2.18
C THR A 48 -6.17 -10.22 2.83
N LEU A 49 -5.86 -9.82 4.07
CA LEU A 49 -6.58 -8.72 4.73
C LEU A 49 -6.33 -7.39 3.99
N LEU A 50 -5.09 -7.13 3.55
CA LEU A 50 -4.78 -5.93 2.78
C LEU A 50 -5.55 -5.88 1.45
N GLN A 51 -5.71 -7.03 0.77
CA GLN A 51 -6.53 -7.14 -0.44
C GLN A 51 -8.02 -6.90 -0.17
N VAL A 52 -8.52 -7.29 1.00
CA VAL A 52 -9.88 -6.93 1.42
C VAL A 52 -9.98 -5.44 1.69
N LEU A 53 -9.00 -4.85 2.38
CA LEU A 53 -8.97 -3.42 2.71
C LEU A 53 -8.86 -2.51 1.47
N ASN A 54 -8.16 -2.94 0.42
CA ASN A 54 -8.02 -2.17 -0.81
C ASN A 54 -9.15 -2.42 -1.83
N GLY A 55 -10.14 -3.25 -1.48
CA GLY A 55 -11.30 -3.54 -2.32
C GLY A 55 -11.06 -4.56 -3.44
N SER A 56 -9.82 -5.09 -3.62
CA SER A 56 -9.53 -6.07 -4.69
C SER A 56 -10.04 -7.47 -4.37
N LEU A 57 -10.39 -7.76 -3.11
CA LEU A 57 -10.89 -9.03 -2.65
C LEU A 57 -12.12 -8.84 -1.76
N SER A 58 -13.28 -9.37 -2.17
CA SER A 58 -14.51 -9.29 -1.38
C SER A 58 -14.38 -10.16 -0.11
N PRO A 59 -14.86 -9.71 1.07
CA PRO A 59 -14.93 -10.53 2.26
C PRO A 59 -15.89 -11.72 2.06
N SER A 60 -15.67 -12.81 2.79
CA SER A 60 -16.58 -13.97 2.82
C SER A 60 -17.65 -13.84 3.90
N ALA A 61 -17.43 -12.96 4.87
CA ALA A 61 -18.38 -12.63 5.94
C ALA A 61 -18.12 -11.20 6.43
N GLY A 62 -19.14 -10.60 7.04
CA GLY A 62 -19.07 -9.24 7.55
C GLY A 62 -19.27 -8.17 6.48
N LYS A 63 -19.10 -6.90 6.86
CA LYS A 63 -19.22 -5.74 5.97
C LYS A 63 -18.03 -4.81 6.12
N ILE A 64 -17.38 -4.46 4.99
CA ILE A 64 -16.42 -3.37 4.90
C ILE A 64 -17.11 -2.14 4.34
N THR A 65 -16.83 -0.97 4.90
CA THR A 65 -17.39 0.30 4.46
C THR A 65 -16.29 1.35 4.42
N TYR A 66 -16.26 2.13 3.36
CA TYR A 66 -15.30 3.20 3.15
C TYR A 66 -16.03 4.54 3.22
N PHE A 67 -15.40 5.53 3.84
CA PHE A 67 -15.96 6.86 3.98
C PHE A 67 -14.94 7.93 3.56
N LEU A 68 -15.42 8.97 2.89
CA LEU A 68 -14.71 10.23 2.68
C LEU A 68 -15.52 11.31 3.42
N GLY A 69 -15.06 11.75 4.59
CA GLY A 69 -15.87 12.50 5.53
C GLY A 69 -17.06 11.67 5.98
N ASP A 70 -18.27 12.20 5.76
CA ASP A 70 -19.54 11.52 6.07
C ASP A 70 -20.12 10.75 4.89
N LYS A 71 -19.48 10.83 3.71
CA LYS A 71 -19.97 10.16 2.49
C LYS A 71 -19.38 8.75 2.37
N GLU A 72 -20.26 7.75 2.22
CA GLU A 72 -19.84 6.39 1.88
C GLU A 72 -19.31 6.34 0.44
N ILE A 73 -18.19 5.65 0.25
CA ILE A 73 -17.55 5.40 -1.05
C ILE A 73 -17.86 3.95 -1.42
N GLU A 74 -18.28 3.72 -2.66
CA GLU A 74 -18.46 2.37 -3.18
C GLU A 74 -17.11 1.64 -3.27
N ALA A 75 -17.12 0.34 -3.00
CA ALA A 75 -15.89 -0.46 -3.01
C ALA A 75 -15.16 -0.41 -4.37
N GLU A 76 -15.93 -0.24 -5.45
CA GLU A 76 -15.42 -0.14 -6.82
C GLU A 76 -14.66 1.16 -7.08
N ASP A 77 -14.90 2.22 -6.30
CA ASP A 77 -14.24 3.52 -6.42
C ASP A 77 -13.04 3.70 -5.48
N VAL A 78 -12.84 2.78 -4.54
CA VAL A 78 -11.77 2.87 -3.51
C VAL A 78 -10.38 3.00 -4.15
N PHE A 79 -10.16 2.36 -5.29
CA PHE A 79 -8.88 2.43 -6.00
C PHE A 79 -8.45 3.87 -6.35
N GLN A 80 -9.40 4.80 -6.51
CA GLN A 80 -9.11 6.22 -6.80
C GLN A 80 -8.43 6.91 -5.60
N HIS A 81 -8.70 6.43 -4.40
CA HIS A 81 -8.28 7.03 -3.13
C HIS A 81 -7.07 6.36 -2.49
N LEU A 82 -6.50 5.33 -3.11
CA LEU A 82 -5.38 4.59 -2.53
C LEU A 82 -4.18 4.47 -3.48
N SER A 83 -3.02 4.33 -2.89
CA SER A 83 -1.80 3.85 -3.53
C SER A 83 -1.36 2.56 -2.85
N LEU A 84 -0.88 1.61 -3.63
CA LEU A 84 -0.49 0.28 -3.16
C LEU A 84 0.89 -0.08 -3.71
N ALA A 85 1.75 -0.63 -2.86
CA ALA A 85 2.93 -1.37 -3.29
C ALA A 85 2.95 -2.73 -2.58
N ALA A 86 3.00 -3.80 -3.37
CA ALA A 86 2.97 -5.17 -2.87
C ALA A 86 3.81 -6.09 -3.76
N PRO A 87 4.34 -7.22 -3.22
CA PRO A 87 5.12 -8.17 -4.00
C PRO A 87 4.37 -8.75 -5.20
N TYR A 88 3.07 -9.01 -5.03
CA TYR A 88 2.20 -9.59 -6.06
C TYR A 88 1.75 -8.59 -7.14
N MET A 89 2.08 -7.30 -7.01
CA MET A 89 1.83 -6.34 -8.09
C MET A 89 2.89 -6.50 -9.17
N GLU A 90 2.43 -6.63 -10.41
CA GLU A 90 3.31 -6.71 -11.57
C GLU A 90 3.47 -5.32 -12.21
N LEU A 91 4.68 -5.06 -12.68
CA LEU A 91 4.99 -3.91 -13.52
C LEU A 91 4.90 -4.34 -14.99
N ILE A 92 4.55 -3.42 -15.88
CA ILE A 92 4.54 -3.71 -17.32
C ILE A 92 5.99 -3.80 -17.79
N GLU A 93 6.47 -5.01 -17.99
CA GLU A 93 7.88 -5.31 -18.26
C GLU A 93 8.37 -4.81 -19.62
N GLU A 94 7.47 -4.60 -20.57
CA GLU A 94 7.72 -4.03 -21.89
C GLU A 94 7.91 -2.51 -21.89
N PHE A 95 7.54 -1.85 -20.80
CA PHE A 95 7.74 -0.39 -20.64
C PHE A 95 9.17 -0.09 -20.19
N THR A 96 9.67 1.06 -20.61
CA THR A 96 10.81 1.72 -19.98
C THR A 96 10.38 2.33 -18.65
N LEU A 97 11.35 2.74 -17.83
CA LEU A 97 11.06 3.47 -16.59
C LEU A 97 10.21 4.73 -16.87
N ASN A 98 10.59 5.50 -17.88
CA ASN A 98 9.86 6.70 -18.28
C ASN A 98 8.42 6.43 -18.67
N GLU A 99 8.18 5.40 -19.48
CA GLU A 99 6.83 5.01 -19.91
C GLU A 99 5.99 4.49 -18.74
N MET A 100 6.57 3.75 -17.81
CA MET A 100 5.86 3.26 -16.63
C MET A 100 5.43 4.40 -15.72
N VAL A 101 6.29 5.40 -15.50
CA VAL A 101 5.94 6.58 -14.71
C VAL A 101 4.86 7.38 -15.40
N ASP A 102 4.99 7.67 -16.70
CA ASP A 102 3.97 8.39 -17.46
C ASP A 102 2.62 7.65 -17.44
N PHE A 103 2.63 6.33 -17.63
CA PHE A 103 1.42 5.52 -17.58
C PHE A 103 0.74 5.57 -16.23
N HIS A 104 1.49 5.40 -15.13
CA HIS A 104 0.94 5.42 -13.78
C HIS A 104 0.24 6.76 -13.46
N PHE A 105 0.87 7.87 -13.85
CA PHE A 105 0.37 9.21 -13.56
C PHE A 105 -0.68 9.73 -14.57
N GLN A 106 -1.11 8.91 -15.53
CA GLN A 106 -2.36 9.12 -16.24
C GLN A 106 -3.60 8.84 -15.36
N PHE A 107 -3.46 7.96 -14.36
CA PHE A 107 -4.55 7.54 -13.47
C PHE A 107 -4.45 8.16 -12.07
N LYS A 108 -3.29 8.69 -11.71
CA LYS A 108 -3.01 9.31 -10.40
C LYS A 108 -2.44 10.70 -10.61
N LYS A 109 -2.62 11.56 -9.62
CA LYS A 109 -1.92 12.85 -9.59
C LYS A 109 -0.61 12.70 -8.84
N TYR A 110 0.37 13.52 -9.20
CA TYR A 110 1.56 13.66 -8.36
C TYR A 110 1.20 14.38 -7.06
N LYS A 111 1.80 13.94 -5.96
CA LYS A 111 1.73 14.64 -4.68
C LYS A 111 2.30 16.06 -4.82
N ASP A 112 1.77 17.00 -4.05
CA ASP A 112 2.20 18.41 -4.10
C ASP A 112 3.72 18.54 -3.99
N GLY A 113 4.29 19.36 -4.89
CA GLY A 113 5.72 19.58 -5.00
C GLY A 113 6.50 18.46 -5.71
N MET A 114 5.81 17.43 -6.22
CA MET A 114 6.41 16.33 -6.95
C MET A 114 6.06 16.41 -8.44
N ASP A 115 7.02 16.04 -9.26
CA ASP A 115 6.86 15.82 -10.69
C ASP A 115 7.63 14.55 -11.12
N LYS A 116 7.58 14.23 -12.39
CA LYS A 116 8.31 13.09 -12.98
C LYS A 116 9.82 13.18 -12.69
N ARG A 117 10.41 14.35 -12.82
CA ARG A 117 11.85 14.55 -12.63
C ARG A 117 12.23 14.33 -11.15
N GLY A 118 11.46 14.90 -10.25
CA GLY A 118 11.64 14.70 -8.80
C GLY A 118 11.53 13.23 -8.41
N LEU A 119 10.52 12.52 -8.95
CA LEU A 119 10.34 11.07 -8.72
C LEU A 119 11.55 10.27 -9.19
N ILE A 120 12.03 10.49 -10.42
CA ILE A 120 13.19 9.76 -10.98
C ILE A 120 14.46 10.07 -10.17
N THR A 121 14.61 11.30 -9.70
CA THR A 121 15.74 11.70 -8.82
C THR A 121 15.67 10.94 -7.49
N LEU A 122 14.51 10.89 -6.83
CA LEU A 122 14.31 10.15 -5.58
C LEU A 122 14.50 8.64 -5.75
N LEU A 123 14.09 8.09 -6.88
CA LEU A 123 14.28 6.68 -7.20
C LEU A 123 15.77 6.31 -7.34
N ASN A 124 16.63 7.30 -7.63
CA ASN A 124 18.08 7.15 -7.87
C ASN A 124 18.40 6.14 -8.99
N LEU A 125 17.62 6.15 -10.05
CA LEU A 125 17.78 5.30 -11.24
C LEU A 125 17.81 6.13 -12.56
N ALA A 126 18.28 7.38 -12.51
CA ALA A 126 18.26 8.29 -13.65
C ALA A 126 18.96 7.73 -14.91
N HIS A 127 20.05 6.98 -14.74
CA HIS A 127 20.75 6.30 -15.85
C HIS A 127 19.97 5.10 -16.44
N SER A 128 18.83 4.75 -15.86
CA SER A 128 17.97 3.64 -16.32
C SER A 128 16.64 4.12 -16.90
N GLU A 129 16.46 5.41 -17.13
CA GLU A 129 15.19 6.00 -17.60
C GLU A 129 14.64 5.35 -18.87
N ASN A 130 15.51 5.03 -19.82
CA ASN A 130 15.16 4.40 -21.10
C ASN A 130 15.35 2.89 -21.10
N LYS A 131 15.68 2.29 -19.94
CA LYS A 131 15.85 0.85 -19.80
C LYS A 131 14.49 0.18 -19.60
N LEU A 132 14.24 -0.91 -20.32
CA LEU A 132 13.04 -1.72 -20.15
C LEU A 132 13.01 -2.37 -18.74
N ILE A 133 11.84 -2.38 -18.12
CA ILE A 133 11.62 -2.89 -16.77
C ILE A 133 11.94 -4.38 -16.66
N ARG A 134 11.80 -5.16 -17.75
CA ARG A 134 12.21 -6.57 -17.78
C ARG A 134 13.69 -6.78 -17.41
N TYR A 135 14.54 -5.78 -17.61
CA TYR A 135 15.97 -5.85 -17.29
C TYR A 135 16.30 -5.25 -15.91
N PHE A 136 15.29 -4.88 -15.13
CA PHE A 136 15.49 -4.41 -13.76
C PHE A 136 15.74 -5.60 -12.83
N SER A 137 16.64 -5.40 -11.86
CA SER A 137 16.75 -6.35 -10.74
C SER A 137 15.47 -6.34 -9.90
N SER A 138 15.28 -7.36 -9.05
CA SER A 138 14.16 -7.42 -8.10
C SER A 138 14.12 -6.19 -7.19
N GLY A 139 15.27 -5.73 -6.71
CA GLY A 139 15.38 -4.50 -5.90
C GLY A 139 15.00 -3.24 -6.68
N MET A 140 15.40 -3.11 -7.95
CA MET A 140 14.99 -1.99 -8.80
C MET A 140 13.47 -1.99 -9.04
N LYS A 141 12.88 -3.16 -9.29
CA LYS A 141 11.43 -3.31 -9.45
C LYS A 141 10.70 -2.94 -8.15
N GLN A 142 11.22 -3.36 -7.01
CA GLN A 142 10.64 -3.02 -5.71
C GLN A 142 10.72 -1.52 -5.41
N ARG A 143 11.87 -0.89 -5.66
CA ARG A 143 12.00 0.57 -5.54
C ARG A 143 11.01 1.31 -6.44
N LEU A 144 10.82 0.85 -7.69
CA LEU A 144 9.86 1.47 -8.61
C LEU A 144 8.42 1.35 -8.09
N LYS A 145 7.99 0.19 -7.60
CA LYS A 145 6.66 0.02 -6.99
C LYS A 145 6.44 0.98 -5.83
N LEU A 146 7.43 1.08 -4.93
CA LEU A 146 7.36 1.96 -3.76
C LEU A 146 7.26 3.43 -4.16
N ILE A 147 8.14 3.91 -5.05
CA ILE A 147 8.15 5.33 -5.41
C ILE A 147 6.86 5.75 -6.11
N LEU A 148 6.28 4.90 -6.97
CA LEU A 148 4.98 5.16 -7.59
C LEU A 148 3.88 5.30 -6.54
N ALA A 149 3.87 4.45 -5.50
CA ALA A 149 2.89 4.52 -4.42
C ALA A 149 3.09 5.74 -3.52
N PHE A 150 4.33 6.08 -3.17
CA PHE A 150 4.63 7.21 -2.29
C PHE A 150 4.38 8.57 -2.96
N CYS A 151 4.77 8.71 -4.25
CA CYS A 151 4.65 9.97 -4.99
C CYS A 151 3.24 10.25 -5.54
N ALA A 152 2.31 9.30 -5.46
CA ALA A 152 0.93 9.53 -5.85
C ALA A 152 0.15 10.28 -4.75
N ASP A 153 -0.63 11.29 -5.16
CA ASP A 153 -1.51 12.06 -4.27
C ASP A 153 -2.79 11.28 -3.99
N THR A 154 -2.74 10.45 -2.96
CA THR A 154 -3.88 9.67 -2.48
C THR A 154 -3.96 9.72 -0.96
N PRO A 155 -5.16 9.77 -0.37
CA PRO A 155 -5.33 9.81 1.09
C PRO A 155 -4.98 8.49 1.79
N MET A 156 -4.87 7.37 1.04
CA MET A 156 -4.45 6.08 1.58
C MET A 156 -3.15 5.59 0.93
N LEU A 157 -2.28 5.02 1.75
CA LEU A 157 -1.05 4.33 1.35
C LEU A 157 -1.04 2.94 1.97
N MET A 158 -0.98 1.91 1.14
CA MET A 158 -0.95 0.52 1.57
C MET A 158 0.32 -0.16 1.07
N LEU A 159 1.05 -0.79 1.98
CA LEU A 159 2.33 -1.43 1.69
C LEU A 159 2.32 -2.87 2.20
N ASP A 160 2.72 -3.80 1.37
CA ASP A 160 2.89 -5.20 1.74
C ASP A 160 4.35 -5.59 1.59
N GLU A 161 5.00 -5.98 2.69
CA GLU A 161 6.43 -6.32 2.77
C GLU A 161 7.33 -5.33 1.98
N PRO A 162 7.28 -4.01 2.33
CA PRO A 162 7.84 -2.96 1.48
C PRO A 162 9.34 -3.08 1.23
N THR A 163 10.12 -3.65 2.16
CA THR A 163 11.57 -3.78 1.99
C THR A 163 12.01 -5.13 1.40
N SER A 164 11.06 -5.96 0.95
CA SER A 164 11.41 -7.21 0.29
C SER A 164 12.32 -6.94 -0.92
N ASN A 165 13.41 -7.72 -1.05
CA ASN A 165 14.45 -7.56 -2.09
C ASN A 165 15.26 -6.24 -2.02
N LEU A 166 15.18 -5.46 -0.95
CA LEU A 166 16.04 -4.31 -0.73
C LEU A 166 17.25 -4.68 0.13
N ASP A 167 18.38 -4.06 -0.17
CA ASP A 167 19.57 -4.06 0.68
C ASP A 167 19.43 -3.03 1.82
N THR A 168 20.40 -2.94 2.70
CA THR A 168 20.40 -2.00 3.83
C THR A 168 20.20 -0.54 3.38
N GLN A 169 20.86 -0.13 2.29
CA GLN A 169 20.68 1.22 1.75
C GLN A 169 19.25 1.43 1.20
N GLY A 170 18.65 0.38 0.64
CA GLY A 170 17.26 0.38 0.20
C GLY A 170 16.27 0.49 1.36
N VAL A 171 16.57 -0.12 2.50
CA VAL A 171 15.78 0.03 3.74
C VAL A 171 15.84 1.47 4.25
N ASP A 172 17.04 2.08 4.33
CA ASP A 172 17.20 3.47 4.76
C ASP A 172 16.47 4.43 3.81
N TRP A 173 16.54 4.17 2.51
CA TRP A 173 15.79 4.91 1.50
C TRP A 173 14.27 4.77 1.70
N TYR A 174 13.76 3.57 1.97
CA TYR A 174 12.34 3.35 2.29
C TYR A 174 11.90 4.17 3.50
N LEU A 175 12.68 4.16 4.59
CA LEU A 175 12.38 4.92 5.80
C LEU A 175 12.35 6.43 5.52
N SER A 176 13.24 6.94 4.67
CA SER A 176 13.21 8.34 4.24
C SER A 176 11.95 8.70 3.44
N LEU A 177 11.44 7.79 2.62
CA LEU A 177 10.16 7.98 1.92
C LEU A 177 8.98 7.99 2.89
N VAL A 178 8.98 7.12 3.89
CA VAL A 178 7.94 7.12 4.93
C VAL A 178 7.92 8.46 5.66
N GLU A 179 9.08 8.95 6.10
CA GLU A 179 9.20 10.23 6.77
C GLU A 179 8.69 11.38 5.90
N GLN A 180 9.00 11.36 4.61
CA GLN A 180 8.65 12.46 3.69
C GLN A 180 7.20 12.41 3.21
N PHE A 181 6.62 11.21 2.98
CA PHE A 181 5.37 11.07 2.21
C PHE A 181 4.22 10.39 2.94
N ALA A 182 4.41 9.75 4.11
CA ALA A 182 3.34 9.07 4.81
C ALA A 182 2.46 10.02 5.66
N HIS A 183 2.91 11.24 5.92
CA HIS A 183 2.17 12.22 6.72
C HIS A 183 0.79 12.53 6.12
N ASN A 184 -0.19 12.68 7.01
CA ASN A 184 -1.60 13.00 6.69
C ASN A 184 -2.30 11.94 5.81
N ARG A 185 -1.72 10.76 5.62
CA ARG A 185 -2.34 9.64 4.93
C ARG A 185 -2.84 8.60 5.94
N LEU A 186 -3.83 7.81 5.56
CA LEU A 186 -4.06 6.53 6.19
C LEU A 186 -3.00 5.57 5.67
N THR A 187 -2.03 5.23 6.50
CA THR A 187 -0.94 4.31 6.11
C THR A 187 -1.14 2.96 6.75
N ILE A 188 -1.19 1.89 5.94
CA ILE A 188 -1.33 0.51 6.40
C ILE A 188 -0.17 -0.30 5.85
N ILE A 189 0.57 -0.96 6.74
CA ILE A 189 1.74 -1.78 6.40
C ILE A 189 1.51 -3.21 6.87
N CYS A 190 1.61 -4.16 5.95
CA CYS A 190 1.65 -5.58 6.27
C CYS A 190 3.11 -6.03 6.33
N SER A 191 3.57 -6.47 7.49
CA SER A 191 4.94 -6.93 7.68
C SER A 191 5.10 -7.82 8.92
N ASN A 192 6.22 -8.53 8.96
CA ASN A 192 6.75 -9.19 10.16
C ASN A 192 8.14 -8.65 10.56
N GLN A 193 8.64 -7.61 9.88
CA GLN A 193 9.94 -7.01 10.10
C GLN A 193 9.78 -5.64 10.78
N GLU A 194 10.29 -5.51 12.00
CA GLU A 194 10.07 -4.33 12.84
C GLU A 194 10.54 -3.02 12.18
N HIS A 195 11.63 -3.05 11.42
CA HIS A 195 12.13 -1.86 10.73
C HIS A 195 11.16 -1.32 9.66
N GLU A 196 10.24 -2.15 9.15
CA GLU A 196 9.24 -1.72 8.17
C GLU A 196 8.07 -0.97 8.80
N TYR A 197 7.74 -1.26 10.06
CA TYR A 197 6.53 -0.75 10.72
C TYR A 197 6.76 -0.12 12.10
N GLY A 198 8.01 -0.07 12.60
CA GLY A 198 8.30 0.41 13.95
C GLY A 198 7.82 1.84 14.25
N PHE A 199 7.55 2.64 13.21
CA PHE A 199 6.95 3.96 13.31
C PHE A 199 5.42 3.94 13.36
N CYS A 200 4.77 2.78 13.15
CA CYS A 200 3.31 2.67 13.18
C CYS A 200 2.77 2.82 14.60
N LYS A 201 1.77 3.69 14.75
CA LYS A 201 1.13 3.96 16.04
C LYS A 201 0.23 2.84 16.53
N HIS A 202 -0.36 2.10 15.59
CA HIS A 202 -1.32 1.03 15.86
C HIS A 202 -0.84 -0.28 15.28
N GLN A 203 -1.06 -1.38 15.99
CA GLN A 203 -0.73 -2.71 15.54
C GLN A 203 -1.95 -3.62 15.65
N LEU A 204 -2.19 -4.41 14.61
CA LEU A 204 -3.25 -5.41 14.54
C LEU A 204 -2.62 -6.76 14.20
N SER A 205 -2.70 -7.71 15.11
CA SER A 205 -2.24 -9.08 14.86
C SER A 205 -3.32 -9.88 14.14
N ILE A 206 -3.07 -10.30 12.92
CA ILE A 206 -4.03 -11.16 12.18
C ILE A 206 -4.18 -12.54 12.84
N SER A 207 -3.21 -12.95 13.64
CA SER A 207 -3.25 -14.24 14.35
C SER A 207 -4.35 -14.29 15.40
N ASP A 208 -4.79 -13.14 15.93
CA ASP A 208 -5.87 -13.04 16.92
C ASP A 208 -7.25 -13.36 16.31
N TYR A 209 -7.35 -13.40 14.98
CA TYR A 209 -8.56 -13.64 14.21
C TYR A 209 -8.54 -14.98 13.45
N LYS A 210 -7.58 -15.84 13.75
CA LYS A 210 -7.57 -17.22 13.26
C LYS A 210 -8.54 -18.07 14.06
N SER A 211 -9.35 -18.83 13.36
CA SER A 211 -10.26 -19.85 13.92
C SER A 211 -9.57 -21.19 14.04
#